data_3e4ed8de572b5e8ad0b340d33b44114a
#
_entry.id   3e4ed8de572b5e8ad0b340d33b44114a
#
_cell.length_a   1.000
_cell.length_b   1.000
_cell.length_c   1.000
_cell.angle_alpha   90.00
_cell.angle_beta   90.00
_cell.angle_gamma   90.00
#
_symmetry.space_group_name_H-M   'P 1'
#
loop_
_entity.id
_entity.type
_entity.pdbx_description
1 polymer ?
#
loop_
_entity_poly.entity_id
_entity_poly.type
_entity_poly.pdbx_seq_one_letter_code
_entity_poly.pdbx_strand_id
1 'polypeptide(L)'
;MSNKISRGDFLKRSGLAAAGVMMGGLATTATAANAPQPQQEDKKARFAKLGKVNIAWIGMANRGREVMREFEKTGLANIVAMCDVDPKSKGSQESIAAHPDAKVYTDFRKMFDEMGNQFEAVVVETPDFSHFPCVMLALNQGKHVYVEKPMGRTFHECQLMIDAAARNPQLVTQGGNQGHSEANYFQFKAWKEAGIIKDVTHVDAHMNNSRRWHGYDVNIDRYPQAQPIPDGMDWDLWHTTQQFHEFNEKYHPGNWRSWYDFGMGALGDWGAHLIDTIHEFLDLGLPYEVEPLKLDGWNTYFFPMASTLQFKFPRRGEMPAMTINWWDGIGNYPSIPDGYGESKMGSDVPTIGGKPAAASAVKLNPGTIMYSKDLIFKRGSHGATTQIIPAAKAKEMASKLPEVPKSPSNHYENFLLACMGEEKSRSPFEKFGPLCQVFCLGVMAQRLNKKIVFDREKKIIVNDPFGNAMLVGTPPRKGWEEFYKM
;
A
#
# COMPACT_ATOMS: atom_id res chain seq x y z
N MET A 1 -38.71 -0.44 19.69
CA MET A 1 -38.34 -1.62 20.49
C MET A 1 -37.07 -2.17 19.90
N SER A 2 -35.95 -1.96 20.58
CA SER A 2 -34.58 -2.28 20.09
C SER A 2 -34.29 -3.74 20.40
N ASN A 3 -34.12 -4.57 19.37
CA ASN A 3 -33.60 -5.93 19.52
C ASN A 3 -32.09 -5.90 19.68
N LYS A 4 -31.62 -5.88 20.93
CA LYS A 4 -30.23 -6.14 21.25
C LYS A 4 -29.97 -7.64 21.18
N ILE A 5 -29.16 -8.08 20.21
CA ILE A 5 -28.64 -9.44 20.16
C ILE A 5 -27.70 -9.63 21.36
N SER A 6 -27.97 -10.64 22.21
CA SER A 6 -27.18 -10.89 23.41
C SER A 6 -25.85 -11.60 23.07
N ARG A 7 -24.82 -11.38 23.91
CA ARG A 7 -23.52 -12.06 23.83
C ARG A 7 -23.62 -13.60 23.78
N GLY A 8 -24.71 -14.16 24.25
CA GLY A 8 -24.95 -15.61 24.27
C GLY A 8 -25.31 -16.20 22.91
N ASP A 9 -25.96 -15.43 22.03
CA ASP A 9 -26.37 -15.90 20.69
C ASP A 9 -25.22 -15.85 19.68
N PHE A 10 -24.24 -14.97 19.92
CA PHE A 10 -23.01 -14.89 19.12
C PHE A 10 -22.09 -16.12 19.35
N LEU A 11 -21.99 -16.59 20.61
CA LEU A 11 -21.15 -17.75 20.96
C LEU A 11 -21.72 -19.10 20.54
N LYS A 12 -23.03 -19.20 20.28
CA LYS A 12 -23.66 -20.44 19.80
C LYS A 12 -23.49 -20.67 18.30
N ARG A 13 -23.16 -19.65 17.52
CA ARG A 13 -22.93 -19.77 16.06
C ARG A 13 -21.47 -20.03 15.66
N SER A 14 -20.52 -19.92 16.59
CA SER A 14 -19.09 -20.14 16.34
C SER A 14 -18.54 -21.48 16.87
N GLY A 15 -19.39 -22.37 17.35
CA GLY A 15 -18.97 -23.60 17.99
C GLY A 15 -19.50 -24.85 17.30
N LEU A 16 -19.00 -25.19 16.12
CA LEU A 16 -19.14 -26.54 15.55
C LEU A 16 -18.10 -26.76 14.44
N ALA A 17 -16.88 -27.15 14.84
CA ALA A 17 -15.99 -28.05 14.09
C ALA A 17 -14.67 -28.29 14.87
N ALA A 18 -14.73 -29.08 15.91
CA ALA A 18 -13.56 -29.82 16.41
C ALA A 18 -14.04 -31.06 17.16
N ALA A 19 -14.15 -32.15 16.47
CA ALA A 19 -14.12 -33.48 17.10
C ALA A 19 -13.35 -34.42 16.18
N GLY A 20 -12.19 -34.82 16.64
CA GLY A 20 -11.33 -35.74 15.96
C GLY A 20 -11.81 -37.19 16.04
N VAL A 21 -11.28 -38.02 15.18
CA VAL A 21 -11.11 -39.45 15.41
C VAL A 21 -9.77 -39.90 14.84
N MET A 22 -8.93 -40.43 15.71
CA MET A 22 -7.83 -41.34 15.34
C MET A 22 -8.41 -42.72 15.05
N MET A 23 -7.97 -43.39 14.01
CA MET A 23 -7.49 -44.79 14.00
C MET A 23 -7.32 -45.36 12.59
N GLY A 24 -6.17 -46.03 12.40
CA GLY A 24 -6.07 -47.28 11.69
C GLY A 24 -5.77 -47.25 10.20
N GLY A 25 -4.53 -47.56 9.85
CA GLY A 25 -4.02 -47.65 8.50
C GLY A 25 -4.64 -48.73 7.63
N LEU A 26 -4.47 -48.49 6.34
CA LEU A 26 -4.19 -49.47 5.29
C LEU A 26 -3.83 -48.73 4.01
N ALA A 27 -2.65 -49.03 3.48
CA ALA A 27 -2.16 -48.45 2.24
C ALA A 27 -2.97 -49.00 1.05
N THR A 28 -3.60 -48.12 0.31
CA THR A 28 -4.01 -48.39 -1.08
C THR A 28 -3.58 -47.20 -1.92
N THR A 29 -2.72 -47.49 -2.88
CA THR A 29 -2.33 -46.57 -3.96
C THR A 29 -3.58 -46.21 -4.76
N ALA A 30 -4.15 -45.03 -4.49
CA ALA A 30 -5.16 -44.41 -5.32
C ALA A 30 -4.49 -43.26 -6.09
N THR A 31 -4.45 -43.39 -7.39
CA THR A 31 -4.17 -42.32 -8.37
C THR A 31 -4.99 -41.08 -7.97
N ALA A 32 -4.27 -39.96 -7.72
CA ALA A 32 -4.91 -38.68 -7.46
C ALA A 32 -5.65 -38.24 -8.73
N ALA A 33 -6.95 -38.54 -8.78
CA ALA A 33 -7.83 -37.96 -9.76
C ALA A 33 -7.96 -36.44 -9.46
N ASN A 34 -7.76 -35.63 -10.51
CA ASN A 34 -7.95 -34.19 -10.50
C ASN A 34 -9.26 -33.80 -9.81
N ALA A 35 -9.19 -33.22 -8.63
CA ALA A 35 -10.34 -32.55 -8.05
C ALA A 35 -10.70 -31.36 -8.97
N PRO A 36 -11.96 -31.24 -9.42
CA PRO A 36 -12.36 -30.13 -10.27
C PRO A 36 -12.14 -28.81 -9.53
N GLN A 37 -11.37 -27.89 -10.14
CA GLN A 37 -11.24 -26.53 -9.62
C GLN A 37 -12.63 -25.87 -9.63
N PRO A 38 -13.02 -25.10 -8.60
CA PRO A 38 -14.29 -24.38 -8.60
C PRO A 38 -14.33 -23.47 -9.83
N GLN A 39 -15.29 -23.68 -10.71
CA GLN A 39 -15.45 -22.92 -11.94
C GLN A 39 -15.93 -21.50 -11.60
N GLN A 40 -15.66 -20.56 -12.50
CA GLN A 40 -16.01 -19.14 -12.33
C GLN A 40 -17.52 -18.92 -12.08
N GLU A 41 -18.37 -19.84 -12.51
CA GLU A 41 -19.81 -19.85 -12.23
C GLU A 41 -20.14 -20.11 -10.76
N ASP A 42 -19.41 -20.98 -10.06
CA ASP A 42 -19.62 -21.25 -8.63
C ASP A 42 -19.29 -20.05 -7.76
N LYS A 43 -18.26 -19.28 -8.14
CA LYS A 43 -17.83 -18.07 -7.45
C LYS A 43 -18.93 -16.99 -7.52
N LYS A 44 -19.49 -16.75 -8.70
CA LYS A 44 -20.57 -15.78 -8.91
C LYS A 44 -21.85 -16.16 -8.16
N ALA A 45 -22.22 -17.44 -8.16
CA ALA A 45 -23.36 -17.96 -7.43
C ALA A 45 -23.16 -17.86 -5.92
N ARG A 46 -21.92 -18.10 -5.41
CA ARG A 46 -21.57 -17.89 -4.00
C ARG A 46 -21.72 -16.42 -3.61
N PHE A 47 -21.15 -15.50 -4.39
CA PHE A 47 -21.19 -14.06 -4.09
C PHE A 47 -22.61 -13.50 -4.11
N ALA A 48 -23.47 -13.98 -5.01
CA ALA A 48 -24.88 -13.57 -5.04
C ALA A 48 -25.64 -13.92 -3.76
N LYS A 49 -25.20 -14.92 -2.99
CA LYS A 49 -25.80 -15.32 -1.71
C LYS A 49 -25.29 -14.52 -0.51
N LEU A 50 -24.10 -13.91 -0.62
CA LEU A 50 -23.48 -13.14 0.48
C LEU A 50 -24.08 -11.75 0.64
N GLY A 51 -24.72 -11.22 -0.41
CA GLY A 51 -25.19 -9.83 -0.43
C GLY A 51 -24.07 -8.85 -0.75
N LYS A 52 -24.19 -7.60 -0.30
CA LYS A 52 -23.24 -6.52 -0.59
C LYS A 52 -22.86 -5.78 0.68
N VAL A 53 -21.63 -5.28 0.73
CA VAL A 53 -21.14 -4.34 1.75
C VAL A 53 -21.51 -2.92 1.30
N ASN A 54 -22.19 -2.15 2.15
CA ASN A 54 -22.43 -0.72 1.91
C ASN A 54 -21.16 0.08 2.22
N ILE A 55 -20.74 0.88 1.27
CA ILE A 55 -19.44 1.57 1.29
C ILE A 55 -19.66 3.08 1.19
N ALA A 56 -18.97 3.84 2.05
CA ALA A 56 -18.70 5.25 1.84
C ALA A 56 -17.32 5.42 1.16
N TRP A 57 -17.28 6.24 0.11
CA TRP A 57 -16.11 6.43 -0.74
C TRP A 57 -15.55 7.83 -0.59
N ILE A 58 -14.27 8.00 -0.22
CA ILE A 58 -13.62 9.28 -0.02
C ILE A 58 -12.47 9.42 -1.04
N GLY A 59 -12.58 10.41 -1.95
CA GLY A 59 -11.69 10.58 -3.10
C GLY A 59 -12.19 9.79 -4.31
N MET A 60 -13.01 10.40 -5.16
CA MET A 60 -13.73 9.70 -6.23
C MET A 60 -13.22 9.98 -7.66
N ALA A 61 -12.14 10.75 -7.80
CA ALA A 61 -11.52 11.05 -9.09
C ALA A 61 -10.21 10.25 -9.31
N ASN A 62 -9.68 10.26 -10.52
CA ASN A 62 -8.41 9.66 -10.90
C ASN A 62 -8.25 8.22 -10.38
N ARG A 63 -7.28 7.99 -9.45
CA ARG A 63 -7.03 6.67 -8.87
C ARG A 63 -8.26 6.16 -8.12
N GLY A 64 -8.96 7.01 -7.40
CA GLY A 64 -10.20 6.64 -6.71
C GLY A 64 -11.25 6.07 -7.66
N ARG A 65 -11.41 6.65 -8.86
CA ARG A 65 -12.32 6.10 -9.88
C ARG A 65 -11.84 4.76 -10.44
N GLU A 66 -10.52 4.58 -10.63
CA GLU A 66 -9.98 3.30 -11.09
C GLU A 66 -10.25 2.19 -10.07
N VAL A 67 -9.97 2.43 -8.80
CA VAL A 67 -10.19 1.46 -7.70
C VAL A 67 -11.69 1.19 -7.52
N MET A 68 -12.53 2.22 -7.63
CA MET A 68 -14.00 2.08 -7.56
C MET A 68 -14.51 1.07 -8.59
N ARG A 69 -14.02 1.14 -9.83
CA ARG A 69 -14.37 0.18 -10.89
C ARG A 69 -13.95 -1.25 -10.56
N GLU A 70 -12.82 -1.43 -9.88
CA GLU A 70 -12.40 -2.78 -9.45
C GLU A 70 -13.31 -3.32 -8.35
N PHE A 71 -13.75 -2.48 -7.41
CA PHE A 71 -14.76 -2.86 -6.42
C PHE A 71 -16.11 -3.18 -7.09
N GLU A 72 -16.56 -2.38 -8.05
CA GLU A 72 -17.80 -2.63 -8.83
C GLU A 72 -17.78 -4.02 -9.50
N LYS A 73 -16.65 -4.41 -10.10
CA LYS A 73 -16.48 -5.69 -10.79
C LYS A 73 -16.65 -6.91 -9.87
N THR A 74 -16.45 -6.75 -8.57
CA THR A 74 -16.62 -7.85 -7.61
C THR A 74 -18.07 -8.28 -7.48
N GLY A 75 -19.02 -7.37 -7.69
CA GLY A 75 -20.45 -7.57 -7.43
C GLY A 75 -20.82 -7.56 -5.93
N LEU A 76 -19.85 -7.40 -5.03
CA LEU A 76 -20.02 -7.41 -3.56
C LEU A 76 -20.08 -6.00 -2.94
N ALA A 77 -19.80 -4.96 -3.71
CA ALA A 77 -19.81 -3.56 -3.26
C ALA A 77 -21.16 -2.88 -3.56
N ASN A 78 -21.63 -2.05 -2.62
CA ASN A 78 -22.74 -1.12 -2.79
C ASN A 78 -22.28 0.26 -2.31
N ILE A 79 -21.98 1.19 -3.23
CA ILE A 79 -21.52 2.54 -2.89
C ILE A 79 -22.75 3.38 -2.58
N VAL A 80 -22.91 3.78 -1.31
CA VAL A 80 -24.07 4.53 -0.82
C VAL A 80 -23.79 6.00 -0.56
N ALA A 81 -22.51 6.37 -0.38
CA ALA A 81 -22.06 7.73 -0.19
C ALA A 81 -20.71 7.96 -0.85
N MET A 82 -20.49 9.16 -1.36
CA MET A 82 -19.24 9.59 -1.97
C MET A 82 -18.83 10.98 -1.45
N CYS A 83 -17.54 11.20 -1.28
CA CYS A 83 -17.00 12.48 -0.83
C CYS A 83 -15.77 12.87 -1.65
N ASP A 84 -15.74 14.10 -2.13
CA ASP A 84 -14.58 14.71 -2.78
C ASP A 84 -14.63 16.22 -2.61
N VAL A 85 -13.49 16.85 -2.37
CA VAL A 85 -13.40 18.31 -2.24
C VAL A 85 -13.54 19.05 -3.58
N ASP A 86 -13.44 18.31 -4.69
CA ASP A 86 -13.66 18.81 -6.06
C ASP A 86 -14.72 17.97 -6.79
N PRO A 87 -15.99 18.04 -6.36
CA PRO A 87 -17.07 17.26 -6.98
C PRO A 87 -17.37 17.68 -8.43
N LYS A 88 -16.93 18.86 -8.86
CA LYS A 88 -17.11 19.33 -10.23
C LYS A 88 -16.02 18.87 -11.18
N SER A 89 -14.94 18.30 -10.70
CA SER A 89 -13.90 17.74 -11.57
C SER A 89 -14.47 16.66 -12.50
N LYS A 90 -13.88 16.50 -13.67
CA LYS A 90 -14.32 15.50 -14.64
C LYS A 90 -14.37 14.09 -14.04
N GLY A 91 -13.33 13.71 -13.28
CA GLY A 91 -13.25 12.39 -12.67
C GLY A 91 -14.33 12.16 -11.61
N SER A 92 -14.63 13.18 -10.79
CA SER A 92 -15.71 13.13 -9.80
C SER A 92 -17.07 13.02 -10.48
N GLN A 93 -17.33 13.79 -11.52
CA GLN A 93 -18.58 13.72 -12.28
C GLN A 93 -18.81 12.35 -12.93
N GLU A 94 -17.75 11.70 -13.44
CA GLU A 94 -17.84 10.32 -13.96
C GLU A 94 -18.25 9.32 -12.88
N SER A 95 -17.75 9.48 -11.66
CA SER A 95 -18.11 8.62 -10.52
C SER A 95 -19.53 8.87 -10.04
N ILE A 96 -19.95 10.13 -9.96
CA ILE A 96 -21.33 10.53 -9.61
C ILE A 96 -22.33 9.95 -10.62
N ALA A 97 -22.05 10.08 -11.91
CA ALA A 97 -22.91 9.54 -12.97
C ALA A 97 -23.03 8.00 -12.93
N ALA A 98 -21.98 7.31 -12.47
CA ALA A 98 -22.00 5.85 -12.32
C ALA A 98 -22.77 5.36 -11.08
N HIS A 99 -22.96 6.23 -10.09
CA HIS A 99 -23.66 5.93 -8.84
C HIS A 99 -24.72 7.00 -8.50
N PRO A 100 -25.78 7.10 -9.31
CA PRO A 100 -26.77 8.19 -9.16
C PRO A 100 -27.54 8.15 -7.83
N ASP A 101 -27.62 6.99 -7.20
CA ASP A 101 -28.30 6.81 -5.90
C ASP A 101 -27.39 7.12 -4.70
N ALA A 102 -26.10 7.26 -4.90
CA ALA A 102 -25.16 7.56 -3.83
C ALA A 102 -25.21 9.06 -3.46
N LYS A 103 -25.26 9.35 -2.17
CA LYS A 103 -25.26 10.75 -1.70
C LYS A 103 -23.84 11.34 -1.79
N VAL A 104 -23.73 12.57 -2.31
CA VAL A 104 -22.44 13.24 -2.56
C VAL A 104 -22.18 14.32 -1.53
N TYR A 105 -20.94 14.35 -1.03
CA TYR A 105 -20.46 15.31 -0.02
C TYR A 105 -19.14 15.95 -0.46
N THR A 106 -18.84 17.13 0.07
CA THR A 106 -17.52 17.76 -0.03
C THR A 106 -16.68 17.56 1.25
N ASP A 107 -17.37 17.40 2.40
CA ASP A 107 -16.75 17.18 3.71
C ASP A 107 -17.10 15.79 4.23
N PHE A 108 -16.08 14.94 4.39
CA PHE A 108 -16.26 13.57 4.87
C PHE A 108 -16.83 13.54 6.31
N ARG A 109 -16.57 14.54 7.15
CA ARG A 109 -17.12 14.61 8.52
C ARG A 109 -18.64 14.71 8.48
N LYS A 110 -19.19 15.55 7.59
CA LYS A 110 -20.64 15.66 7.36
C LYS A 110 -21.23 14.37 6.81
N MET A 111 -20.50 13.69 5.92
CA MET A 111 -20.93 12.39 5.42
C MET A 111 -21.06 11.36 6.56
N PHE A 112 -20.13 11.32 7.48
CA PHE A 112 -20.21 10.45 8.66
C PHE A 112 -21.34 10.84 9.59
N ASP A 113 -21.53 12.12 9.86
CA ASP A 113 -22.60 12.62 10.74
C ASP A 113 -24.00 12.26 10.20
N GLU A 114 -24.21 12.39 8.89
CA GLU A 114 -25.52 12.17 8.27
C GLU A 114 -25.80 10.71 7.87
N MET A 115 -24.76 9.97 7.48
CA MET A 115 -24.92 8.63 6.89
C MET A 115 -24.15 7.53 7.62
N GLY A 116 -23.46 7.82 8.72
CA GLY A 116 -22.61 6.85 9.41
C GLY A 116 -23.30 5.52 9.77
N ASN A 117 -24.62 5.50 9.93
CA ASN A 117 -25.39 4.29 10.19
C ASN A 117 -25.82 3.52 8.92
N GLN A 118 -25.47 4.00 7.72
CA GLN A 118 -25.92 3.44 6.43
C GLN A 118 -24.79 2.71 5.68
N PHE A 119 -23.54 2.74 6.16
CA PHE A 119 -22.43 2.02 5.59
C PHE A 119 -21.62 1.26 6.66
N GLU A 120 -21.07 0.14 6.27
CA GLU A 120 -20.22 -0.72 7.10
C GLU A 120 -18.73 -0.47 6.86
N ALA A 121 -18.37 -0.04 5.65
CA ALA A 121 -16.99 0.12 5.24
C ALA A 121 -16.72 1.49 4.61
N VAL A 122 -15.47 1.92 4.70
CA VAL A 122 -14.97 3.16 4.08
C VAL A 122 -13.78 2.83 3.19
N VAL A 123 -13.78 3.38 1.98
CA VAL A 123 -12.63 3.33 1.07
C VAL A 123 -12.05 4.74 0.95
N VAL A 124 -10.75 4.88 1.21
CA VAL A 124 -10.02 6.16 1.23
C VAL A 124 -9.01 6.20 0.09
N GLU A 125 -9.24 7.08 -0.88
CA GLU A 125 -8.49 7.22 -2.14
C GLU A 125 -8.01 8.67 -2.35
N THR A 126 -7.78 9.37 -1.27
CA THR A 126 -7.37 10.77 -1.24
C THR A 126 -5.84 10.93 -1.39
N PRO A 127 -5.27 12.15 -1.41
CA PRO A 127 -3.82 12.34 -1.34
C PRO A 127 -3.20 11.79 -0.04
N ASP A 128 -1.91 11.38 -0.09
CA ASP A 128 -1.20 10.69 0.99
C ASP A 128 -1.39 11.36 2.38
N PHE A 129 -1.33 12.68 2.44
CA PHE A 129 -1.43 13.44 3.68
C PHE A 129 -2.83 13.46 4.31
N SER A 130 -3.87 13.19 3.53
CA SER A 130 -5.26 13.24 3.96
C SER A 130 -5.86 11.87 4.30
N HIS A 131 -5.10 10.79 4.15
CA HIS A 131 -5.53 9.45 4.54
C HIS A 131 -5.80 9.35 6.05
N PHE A 132 -4.90 9.92 6.86
CA PHE A 132 -4.92 9.79 8.31
C PHE A 132 -6.25 10.21 8.95
N PRO A 133 -6.77 11.44 8.77
CA PRO A 133 -8.00 11.84 9.43
C PRO A 133 -9.23 11.05 8.96
N CYS A 134 -9.28 10.65 7.67
CA CYS A 134 -10.35 9.83 7.15
C CYS A 134 -10.37 8.42 7.78
N VAL A 135 -9.19 7.79 7.88
CA VAL A 135 -9.02 6.47 8.50
C VAL A 135 -9.34 6.50 9.98
N MET A 136 -8.83 7.51 10.72
CA MET A 136 -9.06 7.61 12.16
C MET A 136 -10.54 7.79 12.47
N LEU A 137 -11.25 8.66 11.73
CA LEU A 137 -12.69 8.82 11.91
C LEU A 137 -13.44 7.52 11.62
N ALA A 138 -13.09 6.82 10.54
CA ALA A 138 -13.73 5.57 10.17
C ALA A 138 -13.57 4.49 11.27
N LEU A 139 -12.35 4.28 11.77
CA LEU A 139 -12.08 3.32 12.85
C LEU A 139 -12.78 3.72 14.15
N ASN A 140 -12.77 5.01 14.51
CA ASN A 140 -13.46 5.52 15.69
C ASN A 140 -15.00 5.34 15.61
N GLN A 141 -15.56 5.40 14.41
CA GLN A 141 -16.98 5.17 14.14
C GLN A 141 -17.32 3.68 13.89
N GLY A 142 -16.36 2.76 14.14
CA GLY A 142 -16.59 1.32 14.03
C GLY A 142 -16.75 0.83 12.60
N LYS A 143 -16.06 1.44 11.62
CA LYS A 143 -16.12 1.06 10.21
C LYS A 143 -14.92 0.23 9.79
N HIS A 144 -15.12 -0.72 8.90
CA HIS A 144 -14.05 -1.37 8.15
C HIS A 144 -13.38 -0.36 7.23
N VAL A 145 -12.07 -0.46 7.02
CA VAL A 145 -11.31 0.55 6.26
C VAL A 145 -10.41 -0.10 5.21
N TYR A 146 -10.54 0.38 3.98
CA TYR A 146 -9.54 0.23 2.92
C TYR A 146 -8.91 1.60 2.68
N VAL A 147 -7.57 1.68 2.66
CA VAL A 147 -6.84 2.93 2.39
C VAL A 147 -5.79 2.71 1.33
N GLU A 148 -5.73 3.61 0.34
CA GLU A 148 -4.67 3.58 -0.68
C GLU A 148 -3.27 3.77 -0.06
N LYS A 149 -2.28 3.31 -0.81
CA LYS A 149 -0.86 3.42 -0.42
C LYS A 149 -0.29 4.80 -0.81
N PRO A 150 0.65 5.31 -0.01
CA PRO A 150 1.07 4.84 1.33
C PRO A 150 0.00 5.15 2.38
N MET A 151 -0.03 4.38 3.46
CA MET A 151 -1.08 4.49 4.48
C MET A 151 -1.20 5.88 5.11
N GLY A 152 -0.09 6.57 5.31
CA GLY A 152 -0.02 7.92 5.88
C GLY A 152 1.29 8.59 5.50
N ARG A 153 1.39 9.90 5.75
CA ARG A 153 2.54 10.73 5.38
C ARG A 153 3.63 10.81 6.45
N THR A 154 3.27 10.71 7.73
CA THR A 154 4.23 10.74 8.83
C THR A 154 4.34 9.40 9.53
N PHE A 155 5.49 9.17 10.18
CA PHE A 155 5.70 7.97 10.97
C PHE A 155 4.67 7.85 12.11
N HIS A 156 4.36 8.98 12.75
CA HIS A 156 3.42 9.06 13.86
C HIS A 156 1.98 8.78 13.40
N GLU A 157 1.54 9.37 12.30
CA GLU A 157 0.21 9.07 11.72
C GLU A 157 0.05 7.59 11.41
N CYS A 158 1.07 6.96 10.79
CA CYS A 158 1.06 5.50 10.57
C CYS A 158 0.95 4.74 11.91
N GLN A 159 1.69 5.17 12.95
CA GLN A 159 1.62 4.52 14.25
C GLN A 159 0.23 4.64 14.88
N LEU A 160 -0.37 5.82 14.85
CA LEU A 160 -1.74 6.03 15.39
C LEU A 160 -2.78 5.15 14.68
N MET A 161 -2.68 5.01 13.37
CA MET A 161 -3.58 4.12 12.60
C MET A 161 -3.38 2.64 12.93
N ILE A 162 -2.12 2.19 13.11
CA ILE A 162 -1.80 0.82 13.57
C ILE A 162 -2.42 0.59 14.94
N ASP A 163 -2.21 1.52 15.87
CA ASP A 163 -2.72 1.42 17.24
C ASP A 163 -4.25 1.46 17.28
N ALA A 164 -4.89 2.29 16.46
CA ALA A 164 -6.34 2.35 16.34
C ALA A 164 -6.91 1.03 15.79
N ALA A 165 -6.27 0.41 14.79
CA ALA A 165 -6.65 -0.90 14.30
C ALA A 165 -6.49 -1.98 15.38
N ALA A 166 -5.39 -1.97 16.13
CA ALA A 166 -5.14 -2.91 17.22
C ALA A 166 -6.16 -2.80 18.36
N ARG A 167 -6.65 -1.58 18.67
CA ARG A 167 -7.73 -1.38 19.64
C ARG A 167 -9.10 -1.86 19.15
N ASN A 168 -9.26 -2.08 17.84
CA ASN A 168 -10.51 -2.47 17.20
C ASN A 168 -10.34 -3.76 16.38
N PRO A 169 -9.95 -4.91 16.99
CA PRO A 169 -9.59 -6.14 16.28
C PRO A 169 -10.78 -6.79 15.54
N GLN A 170 -12.01 -6.34 15.79
CA GLN A 170 -13.21 -6.75 15.06
C GLN A 170 -13.38 -6.03 13.72
N LEU A 171 -12.65 -4.93 13.50
CA LEU A 171 -12.72 -4.18 12.25
C LEU A 171 -11.68 -4.69 11.26
N VAL A 172 -12.10 -4.81 10.02
CA VAL A 172 -11.20 -5.14 8.92
C VAL A 172 -10.48 -3.88 8.48
N THR A 173 -9.16 -3.96 8.41
CA THR A 173 -8.32 -2.93 7.79
C THR A 173 -7.55 -3.53 6.63
N GLN A 174 -7.35 -2.77 5.54
CA GLN A 174 -6.59 -3.21 4.39
C GLN A 174 -5.90 -2.03 3.68
N GLY A 175 -4.63 -2.20 3.36
CA GLY A 175 -3.88 -1.27 2.53
C GLY A 175 -4.09 -1.52 1.04
N GLY A 176 -3.96 -0.47 0.21
CA GLY A 176 -4.10 -0.51 -1.25
C GLY A 176 -2.89 -1.10 -2.00
N ASN A 177 -2.08 -1.94 -1.35
CA ASN A 177 -0.93 -2.62 -1.94
C ASN A 177 -1.34 -3.96 -2.58
N GLN A 178 -1.96 -3.90 -3.76
CA GLN A 178 -2.58 -5.05 -4.45
C GLN A 178 -1.67 -6.27 -4.59
N GLY A 179 -0.35 -6.08 -4.58
CA GLY A 179 0.65 -7.15 -4.61
C GLY A 179 0.43 -8.25 -3.59
N HIS A 180 -0.21 -7.95 -2.46
CA HIS A 180 -0.61 -8.94 -1.42
C HIS A 180 -1.66 -9.97 -1.89
N SER A 181 -2.27 -9.79 -3.03
CA SER A 181 -3.30 -10.69 -3.55
C SER A 181 -2.95 -11.27 -4.92
N GLU A 182 -1.78 -10.93 -5.43
CA GLU A 182 -1.30 -11.36 -6.74
C GLU A 182 -0.40 -12.60 -6.67
N ALA A 183 -0.06 -13.17 -7.82
CA ALA A 183 0.73 -14.40 -7.91
C ALA A 183 2.10 -14.33 -7.21
N ASN A 184 2.74 -13.15 -7.20
CA ASN A 184 4.01 -12.92 -6.53
C ASN A 184 3.94 -13.18 -5.02
N TYR A 185 2.84 -12.82 -4.36
CA TYR A 185 2.65 -13.00 -2.91
C TYR A 185 2.68 -14.48 -2.54
N PHE A 186 1.88 -15.28 -3.23
CA PHE A 186 1.79 -16.72 -2.98
C PHE A 186 3.07 -17.46 -3.38
N GLN A 187 3.71 -17.03 -4.48
CA GLN A 187 4.99 -17.57 -4.89
C GLN A 187 6.10 -17.26 -3.89
N PHE A 188 6.23 -16.01 -3.48
CA PHE A 188 7.28 -15.62 -2.54
C PHE A 188 7.13 -16.38 -1.21
N LYS A 189 5.89 -16.48 -0.72
CA LYS A 189 5.57 -17.25 0.48
C LYS A 189 5.99 -18.72 0.32
N ALA A 190 5.54 -19.38 -0.73
CA ALA A 190 5.86 -20.78 -0.98
C ALA A 190 7.37 -21.01 -1.13
N TRP A 191 8.07 -20.14 -1.86
CA TRP A 191 9.52 -20.25 -2.04
C TRP A 191 10.31 -19.99 -0.75
N LYS A 192 9.83 -19.08 0.10
CA LYS A 192 10.43 -18.84 1.41
C LYS A 192 10.23 -20.04 2.33
N GLU A 193 9.01 -20.58 2.40
CA GLU A 193 8.67 -21.76 3.21
C GLU A 193 9.43 -23.02 2.76
N ALA A 194 9.65 -23.18 1.47
CA ALA A 194 10.47 -24.27 0.89
C ALA A 194 11.99 -24.02 1.02
N GLY A 195 12.44 -22.92 1.61
CA GLY A 195 13.86 -22.59 1.76
C GLY A 195 14.59 -22.25 0.44
N ILE A 196 13.85 -21.88 -0.62
CA ILE A 196 14.41 -21.37 -1.87
C ILE A 196 14.87 -19.92 -1.67
N ILE A 197 14.01 -19.07 -1.07
CA ILE A 197 14.36 -17.71 -0.68
C ILE A 197 14.82 -17.76 0.79
N LYS A 198 16.14 -17.77 0.97
CA LYS A 198 16.81 -17.78 2.28
C LYS A 198 18.13 -17.03 2.20
N ASP A 199 18.71 -16.69 3.34
CA ASP A 199 20.02 -16.05 3.44
C ASP A 199 20.18 -14.79 2.55
N VAL A 200 19.08 -14.05 2.38
CA VAL A 200 19.08 -12.78 1.63
C VAL A 200 19.79 -11.72 2.45
N THR A 201 20.86 -11.17 1.89
CA THR A 201 21.70 -10.13 2.54
C THR A 201 21.57 -8.76 1.93
N HIS A 202 21.11 -8.69 0.67
CA HIS A 202 20.96 -7.42 -0.04
C HIS A 202 19.80 -7.45 -1.02
N VAL A 203 19.14 -6.31 -1.15
CA VAL A 203 18.09 -6.06 -2.15
C VAL A 203 18.30 -4.70 -2.79
N ASP A 204 18.30 -4.65 -4.12
CA ASP A 204 18.13 -3.42 -4.89
C ASP A 204 16.68 -3.32 -5.37
N ALA A 205 15.97 -2.29 -4.92
CA ALA A 205 14.63 -1.95 -5.38
C ALA A 205 14.72 -0.68 -6.24
N HIS A 206 14.34 -0.77 -7.51
CA HIS A 206 14.54 0.33 -8.45
C HIS A 206 13.29 0.74 -9.19
N MET A 207 13.09 2.07 -9.26
CA MET A 207 12.03 2.76 -9.97
C MET A 207 12.67 3.81 -10.87
N ASN A 208 13.14 3.40 -12.02
CA ASN A 208 14.15 4.10 -12.85
C ASN A 208 13.59 5.16 -13.78
N ASN A 209 12.57 5.87 -13.39
CA ASN A 209 12.12 7.05 -14.12
C ASN A 209 11.87 8.22 -13.13
N SER A 210 11.72 9.42 -13.67
CA SER A 210 11.54 10.65 -12.90
C SER A 210 10.14 10.80 -12.30
N ARG A 211 9.50 9.70 -11.94
CA ARG A 211 8.18 9.75 -11.34
C ARG A 211 8.22 10.57 -10.05
N ARG A 212 7.30 11.51 -9.93
CA ARG A 212 7.22 12.49 -8.83
C ARG A 212 8.28 13.59 -8.84
N TRP A 213 9.02 13.74 -9.94
CA TRP A 213 9.78 14.94 -10.25
C TRP A 213 9.13 15.68 -11.42
N HIS A 214 8.90 16.98 -11.28
CA HIS A 214 8.19 17.80 -12.26
C HIS A 214 9.07 18.84 -12.97
N GLY A 215 10.39 18.78 -12.81
CA GLY A 215 11.31 19.70 -13.45
C GLY A 215 11.26 21.12 -12.87
N TYR A 216 10.86 21.27 -11.61
CA TYR A 216 10.88 22.56 -10.94
C TYR A 216 12.33 23.04 -10.71
N ASP A 217 12.49 24.36 -10.62
CA ASP A 217 13.78 24.93 -10.25
C ASP A 217 14.19 24.48 -8.85
N VAL A 218 15.29 23.75 -8.77
CA VAL A 218 15.82 23.22 -7.50
C VAL A 218 16.33 24.30 -6.56
N ASN A 219 16.53 25.52 -7.05
CA ASN A 219 17.01 26.67 -6.27
C ASN A 219 15.87 27.52 -5.69
N ILE A 220 14.62 27.04 -5.70
CA ILE A 220 13.53 27.80 -5.09
C ILE A 220 13.79 28.00 -3.59
N ASP A 221 13.40 29.18 -3.11
CA ASP A 221 13.50 29.62 -1.72
C ASP A 221 12.12 29.78 -1.04
N ARG A 222 11.04 29.49 -1.78
CA ARG A 222 9.65 29.65 -1.33
C ARG A 222 8.70 28.74 -2.09
N TYR A 223 7.50 28.58 -1.56
CA TYR A 223 6.40 27.89 -2.24
C TYR A 223 5.86 28.71 -3.42
N PRO A 224 5.19 28.08 -4.40
CA PRO A 224 4.55 28.76 -5.53
C PRO A 224 3.59 29.87 -5.08
N GLN A 225 3.49 30.92 -5.91
CA GLN A 225 2.54 32.01 -5.67
C GLN A 225 1.10 31.56 -5.84
N ALA A 226 0.18 32.26 -5.17
CA ALA A 226 -1.24 32.01 -5.24
C ALA A 226 -1.78 32.10 -6.68
N GLN A 227 -2.68 31.19 -7.00
CA GLN A 227 -3.51 31.20 -8.23
C GLN A 227 -5.00 31.11 -7.83
N PRO A 228 -5.93 31.49 -8.74
CA PRO A 228 -7.35 31.30 -8.48
C PRO A 228 -7.70 29.84 -8.21
N ILE A 229 -8.50 29.59 -7.16
CA ILE A 229 -9.01 28.25 -6.87
C ILE A 229 -10.01 27.85 -7.97
N PRO A 230 -9.97 26.61 -8.51
CA PRO A 230 -10.95 26.10 -9.45
C PRO A 230 -12.39 26.20 -8.90
N ASP A 231 -13.35 26.53 -9.78
CA ASP A 231 -14.74 26.68 -9.39
C ASP A 231 -15.31 25.37 -8.82
N GLY A 232 -15.89 25.46 -7.64
CA GLY A 232 -16.53 24.37 -6.93
C GLY A 232 -15.59 23.47 -6.14
N MET A 233 -14.28 23.77 -6.10
CA MET A 233 -13.31 23.09 -5.26
C MET A 233 -13.25 23.73 -3.87
N ASP A 234 -13.33 22.91 -2.83
CA ASP A 234 -13.05 23.33 -1.45
C ASP A 234 -11.56 23.14 -1.13
N TRP A 235 -10.78 24.20 -1.40
CA TRP A 235 -9.33 24.17 -1.21
C TRP A 235 -8.92 24.16 0.27
N ASP A 236 -9.74 24.68 1.17
CA ASP A 236 -9.47 24.60 2.61
C ASP A 236 -9.61 23.16 3.11
N LEU A 237 -10.70 22.48 2.77
CA LEU A 237 -10.90 21.07 3.12
C LEU A 237 -9.87 20.14 2.46
N TRP A 238 -9.33 20.50 1.30
CA TRP A 238 -8.27 19.71 0.65
C TRP A 238 -7.06 19.49 1.56
N HIS A 239 -6.69 20.49 2.37
CA HIS A 239 -5.54 20.40 3.28
C HIS A 239 -5.77 19.44 4.46
N THR A 240 -6.99 19.18 4.82
CA THR A 240 -7.34 18.38 6.03
C THR A 240 -6.50 18.82 7.24
N THR A 241 -5.65 17.95 7.80
CA THR A 241 -4.77 18.23 8.94
C THR A 241 -3.55 19.09 8.62
N GLN A 242 -3.18 19.22 7.33
CA GLN A 242 -1.95 19.91 6.92
C GLN A 242 -2.06 21.43 7.00
N GLN A 243 -0.92 22.09 7.22
CA GLN A 243 -0.87 23.55 7.20
C GLN A 243 -1.32 24.08 5.83
N PHE A 244 -2.02 25.20 5.85
CA PHE A 244 -2.59 25.79 4.65
C PHE A 244 -1.50 26.36 3.73
N HIS A 245 -1.63 26.07 2.43
CA HIS A 245 -0.88 26.69 1.32
C HIS A 245 -1.87 27.33 0.36
N GLU A 246 -1.55 28.50 -0.15
CA GLU A 246 -2.32 29.12 -1.23
C GLU A 246 -2.42 28.17 -2.43
N PHE A 247 -3.55 28.17 -3.13
CA PHE A 247 -3.75 27.29 -4.28
C PHE A 247 -2.74 27.59 -5.40
N ASN A 248 -2.19 26.52 -5.96
CA ASN A 248 -1.39 26.56 -7.17
C ASN A 248 -1.52 25.22 -7.92
N GLU A 249 -1.56 25.27 -9.26
CA GLU A 249 -1.62 24.07 -10.11
C GLU A 249 -0.43 23.11 -9.95
N LYS A 250 0.66 23.58 -9.35
CA LYS A 250 1.80 22.75 -8.98
C LYS A 250 1.52 21.81 -7.80
N TYR A 251 0.37 21.93 -7.15
CA TYR A 251 -0.09 20.99 -6.11
C TYR A 251 -1.17 20.05 -6.62
N HIS A 252 -2.20 20.57 -7.29
CA HIS A 252 -3.38 19.84 -7.69
C HIS A 252 -3.53 19.83 -9.23
N PRO A 253 -4.07 18.74 -9.85
CA PRO A 253 -4.71 17.59 -9.18
C PRO A 253 -3.78 16.43 -8.79
N GLY A 254 -2.55 16.34 -9.22
CA GLY A 254 -1.69 15.17 -8.96
C GLY A 254 -0.26 15.51 -8.56
N ASN A 255 0.11 16.77 -8.66
CA ASN A 255 1.49 17.25 -8.46
C ASN A 255 1.88 17.34 -6.97
N TRP A 256 0.91 17.29 -6.05
CA TRP A 256 1.12 17.25 -4.60
C TRP A 256 2.11 16.17 -4.18
N ARG A 257 2.20 15.06 -4.92
CA ARG A 257 3.12 13.96 -4.64
C ARG A 257 4.59 14.35 -4.66
N SER A 258 4.92 15.45 -5.33
CA SER A 258 6.30 15.96 -5.41
C SER A 258 6.72 16.78 -4.20
N TRP A 259 5.78 17.26 -3.39
CA TRP A 259 6.05 18.17 -2.28
C TRP A 259 6.10 17.42 -0.97
N TYR A 260 7.14 17.68 -0.17
CA TYR A 260 7.31 17.03 1.14
C TYR A 260 6.14 17.26 2.11
N ASP A 261 5.42 18.37 1.98
CA ASP A 261 4.30 18.67 2.87
C ASP A 261 3.03 17.87 2.52
N PHE A 262 2.96 17.31 1.31
CA PHE A 262 1.74 16.65 0.82
C PHE A 262 1.96 15.19 0.41
N GLY A 263 3.12 14.82 -0.10
CA GLY A 263 3.37 13.50 -0.64
C GLY A 263 4.54 12.77 -0.01
N MET A 264 4.73 11.55 -0.48
CA MET A 264 5.79 10.64 -0.07
C MET A 264 6.78 10.33 -1.22
N GLY A 265 6.74 11.13 -2.32
CA GLY A 265 7.63 10.98 -3.46
C GLY A 265 7.55 9.64 -4.18
N ALA A 266 8.60 9.28 -4.89
CA ALA A 266 8.69 8.00 -5.60
C ALA A 266 8.71 6.81 -4.65
N LEU A 267 9.38 6.94 -3.49
CA LEU A 267 9.47 5.87 -2.50
C LEU A 267 8.10 5.50 -1.93
N GLY A 268 7.29 6.46 -1.50
CA GLY A 268 5.94 6.19 -0.99
C GLY A 268 5.00 5.67 -2.07
N ASP A 269 5.09 6.22 -3.29
CA ASP A 269 4.22 5.80 -4.39
C ASP A 269 4.55 4.39 -4.92
N TRP A 270 5.84 4.02 -5.00
CA TRP A 270 6.28 2.76 -5.63
C TRP A 270 6.88 1.73 -4.66
N GLY A 271 7.30 2.14 -3.49
CA GLY A 271 7.92 1.24 -2.52
C GLY A 271 7.04 0.04 -2.18
N ALA A 272 5.72 0.27 -2.01
CA ALA A 272 4.75 -0.78 -1.76
C ALA A 272 4.63 -1.81 -2.90
N HIS A 273 4.92 -1.43 -4.15
CA HIS A 273 4.89 -2.35 -5.28
C HIS A 273 6.18 -3.16 -5.45
N LEU A 274 7.26 -2.76 -4.81
CA LEU A 274 8.59 -3.35 -4.97
C LEU A 274 9.09 -4.05 -3.71
N ILE A 275 8.85 -3.50 -2.52
CA ILE A 275 9.45 -3.97 -1.26
C ILE A 275 8.49 -4.83 -0.43
N ASP A 276 7.21 -4.73 -0.66
CA ASP A 276 6.11 -5.26 0.16
C ASP A 276 6.29 -6.74 0.59
N THR A 277 6.28 -7.68 -0.36
CA THR A 277 6.46 -9.12 -0.05
C THR A 277 7.82 -9.43 0.57
N ILE A 278 8.85 -8.66 0.23
CA ILE A 278 10.19 -8.77 0.82
C ILE A 278 10.12 -8.36 2.29
N HIS A 279 9.46 -7.24 2.58
CA HIS A 279 9.32 -6.72 3.94
C HIS A 279 8.56 -7.70 4.84
N GLU A 280 7.42 -8.23 4.37
CA GLU A 280 6.61 -9.17 5.15
C GLU A 280 7.31 -10.51 5.34
N PHE A 281 7.68 -11.19 4.25
CA PHE A 281 8.15 -12.58 4.35
C PHE A 281 9.58 -12.73 4.83
N LEU A 282 10.40 -11.69 4.74
CA LEU A 282 11.72 -11.67 5.37
C LEU A 282 11.69 -11.04 6.77
N ASP A 283 10.50 -10.74 7.30
CA ASP A 283 10.27 -10.24 8.66
C ASP A 283 11.17 -9.04 9.01
N LEU A 284 11.17 -8.02 8.14
CA LEU A 284 12.14 -6.94 8.25
C LEU A 284 11.86 -5.99 9.42
N GLY A 285 10.59 -5.67 9.65
CA GLY A 285 10.20 -4.65 10.62
C GLY A 285 10.82 -3.28 10.26
N LEU A 286 11.28 -2.54 11.27
CA LEU A 286 11.88 -1.22 11.07
C LEU A 286 13.40 -1.32 10.89
N PRO A 287 14.04 -0.50 10.04
CA PRO A 287 15.48 -0.43 9.92
C PRO A 287 16.11 0.23 11.16
N TYR A 288 17.36 -0.07 11.47
CA TYR A 288 18.11 0.63 12.51
C TYR A 288 18.93 1.82 11.96
N GLU A 289 19.10 1.89 10.65
CA GLU A 289 19.80 2.97 9.96
C GLU A 289 19.21 3.21 8.58
N VAL A 290 19.05 4.48 8.21
CA VAL A 290 18.66 4.92 6.85
C VAL A 290 19.63 6.00 6.41
N GLU A 291 20.23 5.85 5.23
CA GLU A 291 21.24 6.77 4.70
C GLU A 291 20.93 7.17 3.26
N PRO A 292 20.86 8.47 2.93
CA PRO A 292 20.83 8.94 1.57
C PRO A 292 22.24 8.83 0.96
N LEU A 293 22.41 7.95 -0.03
CA LEU A 293 23.69 7.78 -0.73
C LEU A 293 23.83 8.75 -1.90
N LYS A 294 22.69 9.19 -2.47
CA LYS A 294 22.62 10.13 -3.59
C LYS A 294 21.31 10.89 -3.57
N LEU A 295 21.34 12.20 -3.78
CA LEU A 295 20.16 13.07 -3.90
C LEU A 295 20.42 14.12 -4.97
N ASP A 296 20.03 13.86 -6.23
CA ASP A 296 20.19 14.81 -7.32
C ASP A 296 19.11 15.90 -7.25
N GLY A 297 19.52 17.16 -7.22
CA GLY A 297 18.58 18.29 -7.14
C GLY A 297 17.88 18.39 -5.78
N TRP A 298 18.56 18.03 -4.70
CA TRP A 298 18.02 18.15 -3.35
C TRP A 298 17.65 19.59 -2.97
N ASN A 299 16.50 19.75 -2.33
CA ASN A 299 16.06 20.96 -1.64
C ASN A 299 15.11 20.60 -0.50
N THR A 300 14.58 21.59 0.23
CA THR A 300 13.75 21.39 1.41
C THR A 300 12.24 21.37 1.13
N TYR A 301 11.81 21.64 -0.10
CA TYR A 301 10.39 21.80 -0.48
C TYR A 301 9.83 20.56 -1.19
N PHE A 302 10.59 19.98 -2.11
CA PHE A 302 10.12 18.86 -2.93
C PHE A 302 11.19 17.79 -3.16
N PHE A 303 10.73 16.61 -3.59
CA PHE A 303 11.58 15.43 -3.75
C PHE A 303 12.64 15.61 -4.84
N PRO A 304 13.85 14.99 -4.67
CA PRO A 304 14.93 15.04 -5.64
C PRO A 304 14.54 14.49 -7.01
N MET A 305 15.29 14.88 -8.06
CA MET A 305 15.16 14.32 -9.41
C MET A 305 15.54 12.84 -9.45
N ALA A 306 16.52 12.46 -8.63
CA ALA A 306 16.92 11.07 -8.43
C ALA A 306 17.42 10.89 -7.00
N SER A 307 17.15 9.75 -6.41
CA SER A 307 17.65 9.39 -5.09
C SER A 307 18.11 7.93 -5.00
N THR A 308 19.12 7.72 -4.17
CA THR A 308 19.54 6.39 -3.72
C THR A 308 19.57 6.41 -2.20
N LEU A 309 18.72 5.55 -1.59
CA LEU A 309 18.63 5.41 -0.15
C LEU A 309 19.05 4.02 0.26
N GLN A 310 19.77 3.88 1.35
CA GLN A 310 20.11 2.60 1.94
C GLN A 310 19.39 2.43 3.28
N PHE A 311 18.68 1.32 3.44
CA PHE A 311 18.04 0.88 4.67
C PHE A 311 18.78 -0.33 5.22
N LYS A 312 19.15 -0.31 6.51
CA LYS A 312 19.84 -1.41 7.17
C LYS A 312 18.95 -2.06 8.22
N PHE A 313 18.79 -3.37 8.08
CA PHE A 313 17.99 -4.21 8.98
C PHE A 313 18.87 -5.17 9.75
N PRO A 314 18.62 -5.39 11.05
CA PRO A 314 19.42 -6.29 11.87
C PRO A 314 19.17 -7.76 11.50
N ARG A 315 19.92 -8.65 12.12
CA ARG A 315 19.64 -10.09 12.11
C ARG A 315 18.26 -10.36 12.74
N ARG A 316 17.52 -11.32 12.19
CA ARG A 316 16.17 -11.71 12.61
C ARG A 316 16.10 -13.23 12.71
N GLY A 317 16.24 -13.78 13.94
CA GLY A 317 16.35 -15.22 14.16
C GLY A 317 17.47 -15.82 13.31
N GLU A 318 17.14 -16.79 12.46
CA GLU A 318 18.09 -17.42 11.53
C GLU A 318 18.40 -16.56 10.30
N MET A 319 17.59 -15.55 10.00
CA MET A 319 17.80 -14.68 8.84
C MET A 319 18.94 -13.67 9.11
N PRO A 320 19.89 -13.49 8.18
CA PRO A 320 21.02 -12.58 8.36
C PRO A 320 20.57 -11.11 8.45
N ALA A 321 21.46 -10.26 8.95
CA ALA A 321 21.33 -8.81 8.72
C ALA A 321 21.33 -8.53 7.23
N MET A 322 20.55 -7.53 6.79
CA MET A 322 20.47 -7.21 5.37
C MET A 322 20.30 -5.72 5.10
N THR A 323 20.56 -5.35 3.85
CA THR A 323 20.34 -4.00 3.35
C THR A 323 19.31 -3.99 2.23
N ILE A 324 18.53 -2.91 2.16
CA ILE A 324 17.75 -2.58 0.96
C ILE A 324 18.28 -1.24 0.44
N ASN A 325 18.69 -1.20 -0.83
CA ASN A 325 18.91 0.04 -1.54
C ASN A 325 17.70 0.36 -2.40
N TRP A 326 17.14 1.54 -2.20
CA TRP A 326 16.12 2.14 -3.04
C TRP A 326 16.77 3.03 -4.08
N TRP A 327 16.34 2.90 -5.33
CA TRP A 327 16.84 3.68 -6.46
C TRP A 327 15.67 4.29 -7.22
N ASP A 328 15.65 5.60 -7.37
CA ASP A 328 14.70 6.29 -8.24
C ASP A 328 15.35 7.38 -9.09
N GLY A 329 14.66 7.77 -10.15
CA GLY A 329 15.13 8.78 -11.09
C GLY A 329 15.70 8.24 -12.40
N ILE A 330 15.69 9.07 -13.45
CA ILE A 330 16.19 8.69 -14.78
C ILE A 330 17.69 8.40 -14.71
N GLY A 331 18.08 7.21 -15.21
CA GLY A 331 19.48 6.80 -15.25
C GLY A 331 20.08 6.42 -13.89
N ASN A 332 19.28 6.42 -12.82
CA ASN A 332 19.72 6.06 -11.49
C ASN A 332 19.20 4.66 -11.13
N TYR A 333 20.02 3.65 -11.34
CA TYR A 333 19.70 2.25 -11.09
C TYR A 333 20.92 1.47 -10.60
N PRO A 334 20.73 0.30 -9.95
CA PRO A 334 21.81 -0.51 -9.43
C PRO A 334 22.63 -1.17 -10.55
N SER A 335 23.77 -1.73 -10.18
CA SER A 335 24.51 -2.64 -11.04
C SER A 335 23.65 -3.84 -11.38
N ILE A 336 23.64 -4.21 -12.66
CA ILE A 336 22.83 -5.30 -13.17
C ILE A 336 23.67 -6.58 -13.17
N PRO A 337 23.25 -7.65 -12.46
CA PRO A 337 23.99 -8.90 -12.43
C PRO A 337 23.89 -9.64 -13.76
N ASP A 338 24.89 -10.51 -14.01
CA ASP A 338 24.90 -11.39 -15.17
C ASP A 338 23.61 -12.22 -15.25
N GLY A 339 23.13 -12.44 -16.48
CA GLY A 339 21.92 -13.19 -16.74
C GLY A 339 20.60 -12.42 -16.48
N TYR A 340 20.66 -11.19 -16.04
CA TYR A 340 19.42 -10.39 -15.78
C TYR A 340 18.55 -10.26 -17.04
N GLY A 341 19.14 -10.08 -18.22
CA GLY A 341 18.44 -9.92 -19.49
C GLY A 341 17.99 -11.23 -20.16
N GLU A 342 18.40 -12.40 -19.65
CA GLU A 342 18.14 -13.70 -20.28
C GLU A 342 16.68 -14.15 -20.20
N SER A 343 15.91 -13.65 -19.23
CA SER A 343 14.49 -13.92 -19.09
C SER A 343 13.67 -12.64 -19.23
N LYS A 344 12.59 -12.69 -19.99
CA LYS A 344 11.65 -11.56 -20.09
C LYS A 344 10.93 -11.43 -18.76
N MET A 345 11.05 -10.28 -18.12
CA MET A 345 10.05 -9.87 -17.12
C MET A 345 8.81 -9.40 -17.88
N GLY A 346 7.63 -9.89 -17.48
CA GLY A 346 6.39 -9.30 -17.95
C GLY A 346 6.41 -7.79 -17.69
N SER A 347 5.95 -6.99 -18.62
CA SER A 347 5.80 -5.54 -18.42
C SER A 347 4.56 -5.30 -17.55
N ASP A 348 4.72 -5.40 -16.25
CA ASP A 348 3.62 -5.24 -15.30
C ASP A 348 3.38 -3.78 -14.90
N VAL A 349 3.88 -2.84 -15.71
CA VAL A 349 3.54 -1.43 -15.53
C VAL A 349 2.16 -1.22 -16.14
N PRO A 350 1.12 -0.93 -15.34
CA PRO A 350 -0.15 -0.48 -15.87
C PRO A 350 0.12 0.74 -16.73
N THR A 351 -0.22 0.68 -18.01
CA THR A 351 -0.16 1.84 -18.90
C THR A 351 -1.22 2.84 -18.47
N ILE A 352 -0.84 3.79 -17.61
CA ILE A 352 -1.70 4.94 -17.35
C ILE A 352 -1.76 5.75 -18.66
N GLY A 353 -2.90 5.66 -19.35
CA GLY A 353 -3.17 6.44 -20.55
C GLY A 353 -2.62 5.90 -21.88
N GLY A 354 -2.29 4.63 -22.02
CA GLY A 354 -2.15 3.94 -23.32
C GLY A 354 -1.01 4.38 -24.24
N LYS A 355 0.01 5.14 -23.77
CA LYS A 355 1.17 5.51 -24.59
C LYS A 355 2.47 5.00 -23.99
N PRO A 356 3.27 4.19 -24.73
CA PRO A 356 4.62 3.85 -24.30
C PRO A 356 5.50 5.12 -24.31
N ALA A 357 6.24 5.34 -23.23
CA ALA A 357 7.23 6.41 -23.20
C ALA A 357 8.37 6.12 -24.20
N ALA A 358 8.89 7.14 -24.85
CA ALA A 358 9.93 7.07 -25.89
C ALA A 358 11.18 6.30 -25.41
N ALA A 359 11.72 5.46 -26.29
CA ALA A 359 12.87 4.60 -26.06
C ALA A 359 14.17 5.40 -25.87
N SER A 360 14.82 5.23 -24.73
CA SER A 360 16.25 5.46 -24.55
C SER A 360 16.94 4.15 -24.17
N ALA A 361 18.23 4.03 -24.48
CA ALA A 361 19.03 2.80 -24.37
C ALA A 361 18.87 2.10 -23.02
N VAL A 362 18.66 0.79 -23.03
CA VAL A 362 18.47 -0.13 -21.89
C VAL A 362 17.43 0.37 -20.88
N LYS A 363 16.16 0.21 -21.23
CA LYS A 363 15.05 0.51 -20.33
C LYS A 363 14.85 -0.62 -19.34
N LEU A 364 15.42 -0.51 -18.15
CA LEU A 364 15.04 -1.36 -17.04
C LEU A 364 13.61 -0.99 -16.60
N ASN A 365 12.71 -1.96 -16.58
CA ASN A 365 11.41 -1.79 -15.95
C ASN A 365 11.59 -1.72 -14.42
N PRO A 366 10.75 -1.00 -13.70
CA PRO A 366 10.77 -1.01 -12.23
C PRO A 366 10.73 -2.44 -11.67
N GLY A 367 11.57 -2.71 -10.68
CA GLY A 367 11.69 -4.06 -10.15
C GLY A 367 12.63 -4.17 -8.96
N THR A 368 12.94 -5.41 -8.58
CA THR A 368 13.88 -5.73 -7.51
C THR A 368 14.87 -6.79 -7.94
N ILE A 369 16.09 -6.68 -7.41
CA ILE A 369 17.12 -7.70 -7.47
C ILE A 369 17.45 -8.10 -6.04
N MET A 370 17.33 -9.38 -5.70
CA MET A 370 17.62 -9.90 -4.37
C MET A 370 18.84 -10.81 -4.44
N TYR A 371 19.79 -10.58 -3.54
CA TYR A 371 21.04 -11.36 -3.45
C TYR A 371 21.01 -12.21 -2.19
N SER A 372 21.05 -13.51 -2.38
CA SER A 372 21.26 -14.47 -1.30
C SER A 372 22.64 -15.14 -1.43
N LYS A 373 22.97 -15.98 -0.44
CA LYS A 373 24.25 -16.70 -0.46
C LYS A 373 24.48 -17.52 -1.73
N ASP A 374 23.43 -18.18 -2.23
CA ASP A 374 23.54 -19.17 -3.31
C ASP A 374 22.79 -18.78 -4.58
N LEU A 375 21.84 -17.86 -4.49
CA LEU A 375 20.94 -17.50 -5.59
C LEU A 375 20.79 -15.99 -5.73
N ILE A 376 20.60 -15.54 -6.96
CA ILE A 376 20.17 -14.19 -7.28
C ILE A 376 18.76 -14.28 -7.86
N PHE A 377 17.90 -13.39 -7.40
CA PHE A 377 16.52 -13.33 -7.86
C PHE A 377 16.24 -11.97 -8.49
N LYS A 378 15.42 -11.95 -9.51
CA LYS A 378 14.84 -10.71 -10.04
C LYS A 378 13.33 -10.79 -10.03
N ARG A 379 12.68 -9.63 -9.90
CA ARG A 379 11.23 -9.50 -9.94
C ARG A 379 10.85 -8.13 -10.53
N GLY A 380 9.75 -8.07 -11.27
CA GLY A 380 9.09 -6.82 -11.66
C GLY A 380 8.28 -6.23 -10.52
N SER A 381 7.38 -5.30 -10.86
CA SER A 381 6.47 -4.63 -9.92
C SER A 381 5.05 -5.22 -9.99
N HIS A 382 4.14 -4.74 -9.13
CA HIS A 382 2.68 -4.94 -9.21
C HIS A 382 2.22 -6.42 -9.34
N GLY A 383 2.80 -7.33 -8.61
CA GLY A 383 2.39 -8.73 -8.67
C GLY A 383 3.23 -9.63 -9.55
N ALA A 384 4.25 -9.07 -10.24
CA ALA A 384 5.19 -9.86 -11.01
C ALA A 384 5.90 -10.90 -10.17
N THR A 385 5.94 -12.13 -10.65
CA THR A 385 6.58 -13.26 -9.98
C THR A 385 8.09 -13.15 -9.96
N THR A 386 8.70 -13.77 -8.97
CA THR A 386 10.16 -13.84 -8.78
C THR A 386 10.77 -14.87 -9.73
N GLN A 387 11.91 -14.55 -10.31
CA GLN A 387 12.69 -15.41 -11.19
C GLN A 387 14.09 -15.59 -10.63
N ILE A 388 14.64 -16.80 -10.72
CA ILE A 388 16.06 -17.09 -10.44
C ILE A 388 16.87 -16.73 -11.67
N ILE A 389 18.00 -16.07 -11.48
CA ILE A 389 18.96 -15.74 -12.52
C ILE A 389 20.38 -16.22 -12.14
N PRO A 390 21.24 -16.54 -13.14
CA PRO A 390 20.98 -16.65 -14.59
C PRO A 390 20.06 -17.83 -14.94
N ALA A 391 19.61 -17.94 -16.19
CA ALA A 391 18.71 -18.99 -16.66
C ALA A 391 19.25 -20.42 -16.43
N ALA A 392 20.57 -20.62 -16.51
CA ALA A 392 21.21 -21.89 -16.18
C ALA A 392 20.91 -22.32 -14.73
N LYS A 393 20.96 -21.37 -13.77
CA LYS A 393 20.67 -21.61 -12.35
C LYS A 393 19.18 -21.86 -12.11
N ALA A 394 18.32 -21.13 -12.84
CA ALA A 394 16.87 -21.38 -12.80
C ALA A 394 16.53 -22.82 -13.24
N LYS A 395 17.19 -23.31 -14.31
CA LYS A 395 17.01 -24.69 -14.82
C LYS A 395 17.45 -25.72 -13.78
N GLU A 396 18.60 -25.52 -13.12
CA GLU A 396 19.10 -26.41 -12.04
C GLU A 396 18.09 -26.49 -10.89
N MET A 397 17.47 -25.37 -10.55
CA MET A 397 16.54 -25.28 -9.42
C MET A 397 15.11 -25.77 -9.76
N ALA A 398 14.76 -25.92 -11.02
CA ALA A 398 13.38 -26.16 -11.46
C ALA A 398 12.68 -27.33 -10.76
N SER A 399 13.39 -28.45 -10.52
CA SER A 399 12.84 -29.63 -9.83
C SER A 399 12.68 -29.47 -8.32
N LYS A 400 13.24 -28.41 -7.75
CA LYS A 400 13.18 -28.09 -6.32
C LYS A 400 12.15 -27.03 -5.96
N LEU A 401 11.56 -26.39 -6.97
CA LEU A 401 10.56 -25.34 -6.76
C LEU A 401 9.24 -25.96 -6.30
N PRO A 402 8.62 -25.41 -5.24
CA PRO A 402 7.33 -25.89 -4.78
C PRO A 402 6.20 -25.49 -5.72
N GLU A 403 5.07 -26.18 -5.64
CA GLU A 403 3.83 -25.73 -6.24
C GLU A 403 3.38 -24.41 -5.59
N VAL A 404 2.92 -23.48 -6.40
CA VAL A 404 2.48 -22.16 -5.97
C VAL A 404 0.96 -22.14 -5.92
N PRO A 405 0.35 -21.92 -4.74
CA PRO A 405 -1.09 -21.79 -4.62
C PRO A 405 -1.62 -20.58 -5.43
N LYS A 406 -2.81 -20.72 -5.98
CA LYS A 406 -3.51 -19.59 -6.60
C LYS A 406 -4.15 -18.71 -5.54
N SER A 407 -4.25 -17.41 -5.82
CA SER A 407 -5.02 -16.50 -4.98
C SER A 407 -6.49 -16.91 -4.96
N PRO A 408 -7.12 -17.06 -3.77
CA PRO A 408 -8.55 -17.41 -3.67
C PRO A 408 -9.45 -16.27 -4.14
N SER A 409 -9.02 -15.02 -3.98
CA SER A 409 -9.75 -13.81 -4.34
C SER A 409 -8.77 -12.71 -4.78
N ASN A 410 -9.21 -11.77 -5.62
CA ASN A 410 -8.40 -10.59 -5.90
C ASN A 410 -8.37 -9.65 -4.67
N HIS A 411 -7.60 -8.56 -4.76
CA HIS A 411 -7.36 -7.68 -3.62
C HIS A 411 -8.63 -7.00 -3.09
N TYR A 412 -9.51 -6.59 -3.98
CA TYR A 412 -10.77 -5.90 -3.65
C TYR A 412 -11.84 -6.89 -3.15
N GLU A 413 -11.93 -8.06 -3.76
CA GLU A 413 -12.76 -9.17 -3.26
C GLU A 413 -12.32 -9.57 -1.86
N ASN A 414 -11.01 -9.67 -1.60
CA ASN A 414 -10.48 -10.04 -0.28
C ASN A 414 -10.95 -9.07 0.82
N PHE A 415 -10.92 -7.77 0.56
CA PHE A 415 -11.43 -6.78 1.52
C PHE A 415 -12.91 -7.00 1.84
N LEU A 416 -13.74 -7.13 0.80
CA LEU A 416 -15.17 -7.30 0.96
C LEU A 416 -15.53 -8.63 1.62
N LEU A 417 -14.89 -9.72 1.23
CA LEU A 417 -15.06 -11.02 1.85
C LEU A 417 -14.59 -11.02 3.32
N ALA A 418 -13.53 -10.27 3.63
CA ALA A 418 -13.10 -10.09 5.00
C ALA A 418 -14.13 -9.32 5.83
N CYS A 419 -14.71 -8.24 5.29
CA CYS A 419 -15.81 -7.50 5.96
C CYS A 419 -17.03 -8.39 6.24
N MET A 420 -17.28 -9.40 5.40
CA MET A 420 -18.36 -10.39 5.58
C MET A 420 -17.97 -11.56 6.49
N GLY A 421 -16.70 -11.64 6.94
CA GLY A 421 -16.19 -12.75 7.76
C GLY A 421 -15.86 -14.03 6.99
N GLU A 422 -15.84 -13.98 5.64
CA GLU A 422 -15.55 -15.12 4.76
C GLU A 422 -14.05 -15.36 4.53
N GLU A 423 -13.25 -14.31 4.60
CA GLU A 423 -11.79 -14.34 4.49
C GLU A 423 -11.14 -13.46 5.57
N LYS A 424 -9.83 -13.52 5.68
CA LYS A 424 -9.03 -12.54 6.43
C LYS A 424 -8.40 -11.55 5.46
N SER A 425 -8.31 -10.28 5.85
CA SER A 425 -7.54 -9.30 5.10
C SER A 425 -6.09 -9.77 4.95
N ARG A 426 -5.56 -9.72 3.73
CA ARG A 426 -4.16 -10.09 3.45
C ARG A 426 -3.17 -8.97 3.72
N SER A 427 -3.63 -7.73 3.70
CA SER A 427 -2.82 -6.56 3.99
C SER A 427 -3.40 -5.70 5.11
N PRO A 428 -3.61 -6.26 6.33
CA PRO A 428 -4.10 -5.49 7.47
C PRO A 428 -3.07 -4.46 7.91
N PHE A 429 -3.48 -3.44 8.65
CA PHE A 429 -2.59 -2.36 9.09
C PHE A 429 -1.42 -2.83 9.96
N GLU A 430 -1.55 -3.94 10.66
CA GLU A 430 -0.44 -4.55 11.40
C GLU A 430 0.73 -5.01 10.51
N LYS A 431 0.45 -5.31 9.23
CA LYS A 431 1.45 -5.69 8.22
C LYS A 431 1.85 -4.53 7.34
N PHE A 432 0.87 -3.79 6.85
CA PHE A 432 1.08 -2.70 5.92
C PHE A 432 1.68 -1.45 6.59
N GLY A 433 1.30 -1.17 7.83
CA GLY A 433 1.74 0.01 8.56
C GLY A 433 3.25 0.07 8.79
N PRO A 434 3.92 -1.00 9.30
CA PRO A 434 5.38 -1.00 9.46
C PRO A 434 6.14 -0.76 8.15
N LEU A 435 5.66 -1.26 7.02
CA LEU A 435 6.23 -0.96 5.71
C LEU A 435 6.12 0.55 5.38
N CYS A 436 4.96 1.16 5.63
CA CYS A 436 4.78 2.60 5.42
C CYS A 436 5.67 3.43 6.37
N GLN A 437 5.90 2.96 7.60
CA GLN A 437 6.85 3.59 8.52
C GLN A 437 8.30 3.53 7.99
N VAL A 438 8.71 2.45 7.31
CA VAL A 438 10.02 2.39 6.61
C VAL A 438 10.11 3.49 5.55
N PHE A 439 9.03 3.70 4.78
CA PHE A 439 9.01 4.77 3.78
C PHE A 439 9.09 6.17 4.43
N CYS A 440 8.41 6.39 5.54
CA CYS A 440 8.52 7.65 6.31
C CYS A 440 9.96 7.93 6.72
N LEU A 441 10.71 6.93 7.21
CA LEU A 441 12.12 7.09 7.56
C LEU A 441 12.98 7.42 6.34
N GLY A 442 12.71 6.80 5.19
CA GLY A 442 13.38 7.11 3.92
C GLY A 442 13.13 8.53 3.46
N VAL A 443 11.87 8.97 3.47
CA VAL A 443 11.48 10.36 3.13
C VAL A 443 12.15 11.37 4.06
N MET A 444 12.25 11.06 5.35
CA MET A 444 12.95 11.91 6.30
C MET A 444 14.44 12.01 6.00
N ALA A 445 15.11 10.88 5.68
CA ALA A 445 16.52 10.89 5.29
C ALA A 445 16.75 11.74 4.03
N GLN A 446 15.83 11.67 3.05
CA GLN A 446 15.86 12.54 1.86
C GLN A 446 15.71 14.02 2.23
N ARG A 447 14.67 14.36 2.99
CA ARG A 447 14.37 15.77 3.35
C ARG A 447 15.47 16.39 4.19
N LEU A 448 16.03 15.65 5.15
CA LEU A 448 17.11 16.09 6.02
C LEU A 448 18.48 16.04 5.33
N ASN A 449 18.62 15.33 4.23
CA ASN A 449 19.89 15.05 3.55
C ASN A 449 20.95 14.55 4.53
N LYS A 450 20.57 13.62 5.41
CA LYS A 450 21.50 13.05 6.38
C LYS A 450 21.13 11.62 6.77
N LYS A 451 22.11 10.90 7.26
CA LYS A 451 21.91 9.58 7.84
C LYS A 451 21.06 9.64 9.10
N ILE A 452 20.11 8.73 9.23
CA ILE A 452 19.26 8.52 10.40
C ILE A 452 19.71 7.24 11.09
N VAL A 453 20.03 7.33 12.39
CA VAL A 453 20.19 6.19 13.29
C VAL A 453 18.92 6.06 14.12
N PHE A 454 18.25 4.93 14.01
CA PHE A 454 16.91 4.73 14.55
C PHE A 454 16.86 3.67 15.64
N ASP A 455 16.39 4.04 16.82
CA ASP A 455 16.06 3.10 17.89
C ASP A 455 14.69 2.46 17.60
N ARG A 456 14.73 1.19 17.21
CA ARG A 456 13.55 0.45 16.73
C ARG A 456 12.53 0.15 17.85
N GLU A 457 12.99 0.02 19.10
CA GLU A 457 12.15 -0.27 20.26
C GLU A 457 11.44 1.00 20.75
N LYS A 458 12.20 2.07 20.91
CA LYS A 458 11.68 3.37 21.35
C LYS A 458 10.99 4.14 20.22
N LYS A 459 11.21 3.72 18.97
CA LYS A 459 10.73 4.38 17.75
C LYS A 459 11.12 5.85 17.67
N ILE A 460 12.40 6.13 17.93
CA ILE A 460 12.99 7.48 17.90
C ILE A 460 14.28 7.51 17.08
N ILE A 461 14.60 8.67 16.55
CA ILE A 461 15.91 8.95 15.96
C ILE A 461 16.87 9.30 17.11
N VAL A 462 18.00 8.57 17.16
CA VAL A 462 18.96 8.69 18.23
C VAL A 462 19.67 10.05 18.19
N ASN A 463 19.67 10.77 19.31
CA ASN A 463 20.34 12.07 19.48
C ASN A 463 19.95 13.14 18.44
N ASP A 464 18.72 13.10 17.94
CA ASP A 464 18.20 14.05 16.96
C ASP A 464 16.81 14.58 17.34
N PRO A 465 16.70 15.61 18.21
CA PRO A 465 15.41 16.18 18.60
C PRO A 465 14.62 16.76 17.41
N PHE A 466 15.29 17.36 16.43
CA PHE A 466 14.65 17.89 15.23
C PHE A 466 14.09 16.77 14.36
N GLY A 467 14.89 15.73 14.12
CA GLY A 467 14.42 14.53 13.42
C GLY A 467 13.21 13.88 14.12
N ASN A 468 13.23 13.80 15.45
CA ASN A 468 12.10 13.28 16.23
C ASN A 468 10.83 14.15 16.12
N ALA A 469 10.97 15.47 16.08
CA ALA A 469 9.83 16.35 15.78
C ALA A 469 9.27 16.10 14.37
N MET A 470 10.12 15.81 13.39
CA MET A 470 9.69 15.47 12.03
C MET A 470 9.04 14.09 11.92
N LEU A 471 9.38 13.11 12.79
CA LEU A 471 8.64 11.83 12.84
C LEU A 471 7.17 12.05 13.18
N VAL A 472 6.88 13.02 14.04
CA VAL A 472 5.50 13.42 14.39
C VAL A 472 4.87 14.22 13.26
N GLY A 473 5.63 15.09 12.61
CA GLY A 473 5.16 16.01 11.60
C GLY A 473 4.79 17.39 12.18
N THR A 474 4.31 18.28 11.33
CA THR A 474 3.78 19.58 11.75
C THR A 474 2.52 19.40 12.57
N PRO A 475 2.30 20.21 13.61
CA PRO A 475 1.02 20.18 14.34
C PRO A 475 -0.16 20.35 13.38
N PRO A 476 -1.30 19.69 13.64
CA PRO A 476 -2.48 19.83 12.81
C PRO A 476 -3.02 21.28 12.83
N ARG A 477 -3.73 21.65 11.76
CA ARG A 477 -4.46 22.92 11.74
C ARG A 477 -5.53 22.97 12.83
N LYS A 478 -5.87 24.18 13.25
CA LYS A 478 -6.97 24.42 14.20
C LYS A 478 -8.27 23.76 13.73
N GLY A 479 -8.89 22.98 14.60
CA GLY A 479 -10.12 22.23 14.32
C GLY A 479 -9.90 20.83 13.74
N TRP A 480 -8.64 20.39 13.64
CA TRP A 480 -8.27 19.04 13.20
C TRP A 480 -7.49 18.24 14.25
N GLU A 481 -7.31 18.79 15.45
CA GLU A 481 -6.51 18.19 16.52
C GLU A 481 -7.14 16.92 17.10
N GLU A 482 -8.47 16.79 16.99
CA GLU A 482 -9.22 15.67 17.53
C GLU A 482 -8.83 14.32 16.90
N PHE A 483 -8.48 14.33 15.60
CA PHE A 483 -8.08 13.10 14.89
C PHE A 483 -6.81 12.45 15.46
N TYR A 484 -5.96 13.23 16.12
CA TYR A 484 -4.75 12.73 16.79
C TYR A 484 -5.02 12.20 18.21
N LYS A 485 -6.26 12.27 18.69
CA LYS A 485 -6.69 11.82 20.02
C LYS A 485 -7.66 10.62 19.97
N MET A 486 -8.05 10.20 18.77
CA MET A 486 -8.97 9.08 18.52
C MET A 486 -8.36 7.66 18.75
#